data_fe5be3645a5b0daae84c462fe1671c03
#
_entry.id   fe5be3645a5b0daae84c462fe1671c03
#
_cell.length_a   1.000
_cell.length_b   1.000
_cell.length_c   1.000
_cell.angle_alpha   90.00
_cell.angle_beta   90.00
_cell.angle_gamma   90.00
#
_symmetry.space_group_name_H-M   'P 1'
#
loop_
_entity.id
_entity.type
_entity.pdbx_description
1 polymer ?
#
loop_
_entity_poly.entity_id
_entity_poly.type
_entity_poly.pdbx_seq_one_letter_code
_entity_poly.pdbx_strand_id
1 'polypeptide(L)'
;MLAARLSEPGSISNLHVVELPVPAPPEGWVRLKVMAFGLNRSEYHSVHGMAEGVTFPRILGIEASGVIDLDPEGILAPGTQAVTMMGGMGRVFDGGYAQYVIVPRTQIITFRSSLPWEVIGSVPETLQTAYGALTTGLDLQPGQSLLVRGGTSALGLTTAALATDMGCRVYATSRREAGLELLRSRGAIPLLDDRKVAPRLREAEPSGVHAVLELVGVPTLQDSLAATAVHGTVCFSGMLSDSWTISDFYPMDWIPNGVRLTAYSGQAQDLPAEVLQRILDRIESGDLDLLPVHSYPLADIAQAHEDMALGRHVGKLVGLPWD
;
A
#
# COMPACT_ATOMS: atom_id res chain seq x y z
N MET A 1 -8.42 -12.14 -23.23
CA MET A 1 -7.74 -11.07 -22.51
C MET A 1 -6.33 -11.49 -22.14
N LEU A 2 -5.39 -10.55 -22.11
CA LEU A 2 -4.07 -10.80 -21.55
C LEU A 2 -4.11 -10.68 -20.02
N ALA A 3 -3.35 -11.54 -19.32
CA ALA A 3 -3.23 -11.55 -17.88
C ALA A 3 -1.86 -12.12 -17.46
N ALA A 4 -1.26 -11.58 -16.41
CA ALA A 4 -0.06 -12.13 -15.80
C ALA A 4 -0.45 -13.16 -14.71
N ARG A 5 -0.19 -14.43 -14.99
CA ARG A 5 -0.59 -15.56 -14.14
C ARG A 5 0.63 -16.26 -13.56
N LEU A 6 0.65 -16.38 -12.25
CA LEU A 6 1.62 -17.20 -11.52
C LEU A 6 1.17 -18.66 -11.53
N SER A 7 1.99 -19.54 -12.12
CA SER A 7 1.68 -20.98 -12.20
C SER A 7 1.88 -21.68 -10.86
N GLU A 8 2.96 -21.35 -10.17
CA GLU A 8 3.33 -21.86 -8.85
C GLU A 8 4.28 -20.87 -8.16
N PRO A 9 4.38 -20.87 -6.82
CA PRO A 9 5.30 -19.99 -6.12
C PRO A 9 6.76 -20.44 -6.25
N GLY A 10 7.70 -19.56 -5.85
CA GLY A 10 9.13 -19.86 -5.73
C GLY A 10 10.01 -18.98 -6.61
N SER A 11 9.57 -18.59 -7.80
CA SER A 11 10.36 -17.74 -8.70
C SER A 11 9.49 -16.81 -9.52
N ILE A 12 10.00 -15.61 -9.79
CA ILE A 12 9.37 -14.66 -10.72
C ILE A 12 9.26 -15.23 -12.14
N SER A 13 10.12 -16.16 -12.51
CA SER A 13 10.07 -16.86 -13.80
C SER A 13 8.81 -17.71 -13.99
N ASN A 14 8.03 -17.95 -12.93
CA ASN A 14 6.74 -18.65 -12.99
C ASN A 14 5.56 -17.69 -13.24
N LEU A 15 5.81 -16.38 -13.29
CA LEU A 15 4.82 -15.36 -13.62
C LEU A 15 4.87 -15.09 -15.14
N HIS A 16 3.85 -15.54 -15.85
CA HIS A 16 3.80 -15.44 -17.31
C HIS A 16 2.58 -14.66 -17.77
N VAL A 17 2.76 -13.82 -18.79
CA VAL A 17 1.65 -13.25 -19.52
C VAL A 17 1.02 -14.32 -20.41
N VAL A 18 -0.27 -14.54 -20.24
CA VAL A 18 -1.06 -15.57 -20.94
C VAL A 18 -2.33 -14.97 -21.51
N GLU A 19 -2.83 -15.58 -22.58
CA GLU A 19 -4.14 -15.24 -23.12
C GLU A 19 -5.21 -16.14 -22.51
N LEU A 20 -6.26 -15.53 -21.96
CA LEU A 20 -7.38 -16.20 -21.28
C LEU A 20 -8.72 -15.66 -21.80
N PRO A 21 -9.81 -16.42 -21.69
CA PRO A 21 -11.15 -15.89 -21.90
C PRO A 21 -11.43 -14.68 -21.00
N VAL A 22 -12.23 -13.72 -21.50
CA VAL A 22 -12.73 -12.63 -20.66
C VAL A 22 -13.73 -13.20 -19.65
N PRO A 23 -13.53 -13.01 -18.32
CA PRO A 23 -14.38 -13.63 -17.33
C PRO A 23 -15.79 -13.01 -17.32
N ALA A 24 -16.80 -13.83 -17.07
CA ALA A 24 -18.17 -13.38 -16.88
C ALA A 24 -18.44 -13.21 -15.38
N PRO A 25 -18.90 -12.04 -14.90
CA PRO A 25 -19.21 -11.84 -13.50
C PRO A 25 -20.47 -12.60 -13.11
N PRO A 26 -20.48 -13.33 -11.98
CA PRO A 26 -21.70 -13.90 -11.42
C PRO A 26 -22.58 -12.81 -10.77
N GLU A 27 -23.77 -13.18 -10.30
CA GLU A 27 -24.64 -12.30 -9.53
C GLU A 27 -23.91 -11.73 -8.31
N GLY A 28 -24.09 -10.43 -8.04
CA GLY A 28 -23.40 -9.70 -6.97
C GLY A 28 -21.96 -9.28 -7.29
N TRP A 29 -21.44 -9.65 -8.47
CA TRP A 29 -20.11 -9.30 -8.94
C TRP A 29 -20.18 -8.37 -10.16
N VAL A 30 -19.09 -7.63 -10.37
CA VAL A 30 -18.94 -6.77 -11.55
C VAL A 30 -17.62 -7.08 -12.26
N ARG A 31 -17.59 -6.81 -13.58
CA ARG A 31 -16.37 -6.83 -14.37
C ARG A 31 -15.85 -5.43 -14.55
N LEU A 32 -14.60 -5.22 -14.14
CA LEU A 32 -13.85 -3.99 -14.36
C LEU A 32 -12.93 -4.20 -15.57
N LYS A 33 -12.96 -3.28 -16.56
CA LYS A 33 -11.90 -3.11 -17.54
C LYS A 33 -10.77 -2.39 -16.84
N VAL A 34 -9.68 -3.10 -16.58
CA VAL A 34 -8.53 -2.57 -15.87
C VAL A 34 -7.75 -1.64 -16.78
N MET A 35 -7.55 -0.41 -16.37
CA MET A 35 -6.74 0.58 -17.07
C MET A 35 -5.35 0.70 -16.46
N ALA A 36 -5.23 0.48 -15.14
CA ALA A 36 -3.99 0.41 -14.41
C ALA A 36 -4.14 -0.44 -13.14
N PHE A 37 -3.04 -0.97 -12.64
CA PHE A 37 -2.95 -1.66 -11.35
C PHE A 37 -1.61 -1.34 -10.66
N GLY A 38 -1.61 -1.17 -9.35
CA GLY A 38 -0.38 -1.01 -8.59
C GLY A 38 0.29 -2.35 -8.28
N LEU A 39 1.61 -2.33 -8.14
CA LEU A 39 2.39 -3.46 -7.62
C LEU A 39 2.63 -3.26 -6.12
N ASN A 40 2.47 -4.32 -5.34
CA ASN A 40 2.61 -4.30 -3.89
C ASN A 40 3.54 -5.41 -3.39
N ARG A 41 4.08 -5.24 -2.21
CA ARG A 41 4.91 -6.27 -1.55
C ARG A 41 4.13 -7.58 -1.33
N SER A 42 2.80 -7.49 -1.29
CA SER A 42 1.89 -8.64 -1.20
C SER A 42 2.09 -9.63 -2.35
N GLU A 43 2.15 -9.16 -3.59
CA GLU A 43 2.39 -10.00 -4.77
C GLU A 43 3.81 -10.57 -4.78
N TYR A 44 4.81 -9.79 -4.32
CA TYR A 44 6.16 -10.29 -4.12
C TYR A 44 6.16 -11.48 -3.16
N HIS A 45 5.46 -11.39 -2.04
CA HIS A 45 5.32 -12.50 -1.09
C HIS A 45 4.62 -13.71 -1.71
N SER A 46 3.60 -13.50 -2.57
CA SER A 46 2.93 -14.58 -3.29
C SER A 46 3.85 -15.27 -4.27
N VAL A 47 4.66 -14.53 -5.03
CA VAL A 47 5.66 -15.07 -5.96
C VAL A 47 6.68 -15.95 -5.22
N HIS A 48 7.13 -15.54 -4.03
CA HIS A 48 8.15 -16.25 -3.26
C HIS A 48 7.60 -17.31 -2.31
N GLY A 49 6.27 -17.59 -2.34
CA GLY A 49 5.66 -18.61 -1.50
C GLY A 49 5.56 -18.25 -0.02
N MET A 50 5.68 -16.95 0.30
CA MET A 50 5.58 -16.42 1.67
C MET A 50 4.15 -16.00 2.04
N ALA A 51 3.25 -15.89 1.05
CA ALA A 51 1.86 -15.52 1.29
C ALA A 51 1.00 -16.75 1.58
N GLU A 52 0.23 -16.70 2.65
CA GLU A 52 -0.73 -17.74 3.00
C GLU A 52 -2.06 -17.57 2.26
N GLY A 53 -2.80 -18.66 2.07
CA GLY A 53 -4.16 -18.67 1.52
C GLY A 53 -4.24 -18.42 0.00
N VAL A 54 -3.12 -18.49 -0.74
CA VAL A 54 -3.10 -18.39 -2.19
C VAL A 54 -3.18 -19.78 -2.82
N THR A 55 -4.10 -19.97 -3.76
CA THR A 55 -4.19 -21.20 -4.57
C THR A 55 -3.69 -20.91 -5.98
N PHE A 56 -2.86 -21.80 -6.53
CA PHE A 56 -2.25 -21.65 -7.85
C PHE A 56 -2.85 -22.64 -8.87
N PRO A 57 -2.87 -22.30 -10.18
CA PRO A 57 -2.39 -21.04 -10.76
C PRO A 57 -3.30 -19.85 -10.42
N ARG A 58 -2.71 -18.62 -10.32
CA ARG A 58 -3.42 -17.40 -9.91
C ARG A 58 -2.99 -16.20 -10.75
N ILE A 59 -3.94 -15.38 -11.24
CA ILE A 59 -3.66 -14.01 -11.66
C ILE A 59 -3.46 -13.18 -10.42
N LEU A 60 -2.27 -12.59 -10.26
CA LEU A 60 -1.93 -11.76 -9.11
C LEU A 60 -2.56 -10.37 -9.20
N GLY A 61 -2.29 -9.52 -8.21
CA GLY A 61 -2.72 -8.13 -8.14
C GLY A 61 -3.84 -7.93 -7.14
N ILE A 62 -3.53 -7.26 -6.02
CA ILE A 62 -4.51 -6.98 -4.94
C ILE A 62 -5.25 -5.67 -5.15
N GLU A 63 -5.01 -4.95 -6.24
CA GLU A 63 -5.73 -3.72 -6.60
C GLU A 63 -5.89 -3.60 -8.11
N ALA A 64 -6.90 -2.82 -8.52
CA ALA A 64 -7.12 -2.42 -9.91
C ALA A 64 -7.87 -1.08 -9.97
N SER A 65 -7.53 -0.29 -10.98
CA SER A 65 -8.20 0.96 -11.35
C SER A 65 -8.68 0.87 -12.80
N GLY A 66 -9.88 1.33 -13.09
CA GLY A 66 -10.39 1.25 -14.45
C GLY A 66 -11.83 1.74 -14.58
N VAL A 67 -12.55 1.14 -15.50
CA VAL A 67 -13.96 1.47 -15.74
C VAL A 67 -14.83 0.22 -15.64
N ILE A 68 -16.04 0.37 -15.12
CA ILE A 68 -17.04 -0.71 -15.12
C ILE A 68 -17.29 -1.12 -16.57
N ASP A 69 -17.07 -2.39 -16.87
CA ASP A 69 -17.33 -2.98 -18.17
C ASP A 69 -18.69 -3.70 -18.19
N LEU A 70 -18.99 -4.47 -17.15
CA LEU A 70 -20.25 -5.20 -17.01
C LEU A 70 -20.67 -5.34 -15.55
N ASP A 71 -21.87 -4.89 -15.25
CA ASP A 71 -22.62 -5.22 -14.04
C ASP A 71 -23.90 -5.95 -14.46
N PRO A 72 -24.03 -7.27 -14.20
CA PRO A 72 -25.21 -8.04 -14.62
C PRO A 72 -26.53 -7.50 -14.07
N GLU A 73 -26.53 -6.84 -12.93
CA GLU A 73 -27.71 -6.28 -12.29
C GLU A 73 -27.99 -4.82 -12.70
N GLY A 74 -27.05 -4.20 -13.48
CA GLY A 74 -27.25 -2.85 -14.01
C GLY A 74 -27.21 -1.73 -12.96
N ILE A 75 -26.66 -2.00 -11.77
CA ILE A 75 -26.54 -0.99 -10.68
C ILE A 75 -25.44 0.01 -11.01
N LEU A 76 -24.32 -0.48 -11.53
CA LEU A 76 -23.20 0.36 -11.95
C LEU A 76 -23.20 0.45 -13.49
N ALA A 77 -23.29 1.66 -14.02
CA ALA A 77 -23.31 1.89 -15.46
C ALA A 77 -21.94 1.58 -16.10
N PRO A 78 -21.91 0.93 -17.29
CA PRO A 78 -20.67 0.79 -18.04
C PRO A 78 -19.98 2.13 -18.29
N GLY A 79 -18.65 2.17 -18.21
CA GLY A 79 -17.84 3.38 -18.33
C GLY A 79 -17.68 4.17 -17.04
N THR A 80 -18.37 3.84 -15.95
CA THR A 80 -18.15 4.45 -14.64
C THR A 80 -16.71 4.17 -14.16
N GLN A 81 -15.95 5.21 -13.82
CA GLN A 81 -14.61 5.07 -13.24
C GLN A 81 -14.70 4.44 -11.85
N ALA A 82 -13.86 3.45 -11.60
CA ALA A 82 -13.87 2.72 -10.36
C ALA A 82 -12.49 2.19 -9.98
N VAL A 83 -12.28 2.02 -8.68
CA VAL A 83 -11.16 1.28 -8.11
C VAL A 83 -11.67 0.13 -7.27
N THR A 84 -10.81 -0.84 -7.06
CA THR A 84 -11.01 -1.97 -6.15
C THR A 84 -9.67 -2.38 -5.56
N MET A 85 -9.67 -2.84 -4.32
CA MET A 85 -8.45 -3.33 -3.67
C MET A 85 -8.78 -4.34 -2.58
N MET A 86 -7.80 -5.17 -2.23
CA MET A 86 -7.86 -6.11 -1.12
C MET A 86 -9.00 -7.15 -1.24
N GLY A 87 -9.67 -7.53 -0.16
CA GLY A 87 -10.87 -8.37 -0.14
C GLY A 87 -10.72 -9.77 -0.77
N GLY A 88 -9.50 -10.31 -0.83
CA GLY A 88 -9.21 -11.62 -1.43
C GLY A 88 -8.76 -11.58 -2.89
N MET A 89 -8.78 -10.40 -3.55
CA MET A 89 -8.32 -10.23 -4.92
C MET A 89 -6.83 -10.59 -5.05
N GLY A 90 -6.47 -11.34 -6.10
CA GLY A 90 -5.12 -11.83 -6.35
C GLY A 90 -4.66 -12.96 -5.41
N ARG A 91 -5.52 -13.40 -4.50
CA ARG A 91 -5.24 -14.47 -3.52
C ARG A 91 -6.32 -15.56 -3.53
N VAL A 92 -7.53 -15.21 -3.14
CA VAL A 92 -8.69 -16.13 -3.07
C VAL A 92 -9.33 -16.27 -4.45
N PHE A 93 -9.39 -15.18 -5.21
CA PHE A 93 -9.84 -15.12 -6.60
C PHE A 93 -8.85 -14.32 -7.45
N ASP A 94 -8.98 -14.36 -8.78
CA ASP A 94 -8.05 -13.72 -9.70
C ASP A 94 -8.01 -12.21 -9.54
N GLY A 95 -6.81 -11.64 -9.68
CA GLY A 95 -6.49 -10.27 -9.36
C GLY A 95 -6.35 -9.33 -10.54
N GLY A 96 -5.81 -8.12 -10.25
CA GLY A 96 -5.75 -6.98 -11.14
C GLY A 96 -4.69 -7.04 -12.24
N TYR A 97 -3.77 -8.00 -12.23
CA TYR A 97 -2.71 -8.12 -13.25
C TYR A 97 -3.27 -8.66 -14.58
N ALA A 98 -4.31 -8.02 -15.10
CA ALA A 98 -5.02 -8.45 -16.29
C ALA A 98 -5.75 -7.27 -16.95
N GLN A 99 -6.19 -7.46 -18.19
CA GLN A 99 -7.04 -6.49 -18.90
C GLN A 99 -8.45 -6.37 -18.30
N TYR A 100 -8.95 -7.44 -17.68
CA TYR A 100 -10.24 -7.47 -17.00
C TYR A 100 -10.14 -8.26 -15.70
N VAL A 101 -10.84 -7.80 -14.68
CA VAL A 101 -11.00 -8.51 -13.40
C VAL A 101 -12.47 -8.53 -13.00
N ILE A 102 -12.91 -9.60 -12.35
CA ILE A 102 -14.23 -9.66 -11.70
C ILE A 102 -14.06 -9.58 -10.19
N VAL A 103 -14.86 -8.75 -9.56
CA VAL A 103 -14.82 -8.53 -8.10
C VAL A 103 -16.23 -8.40 -7.53
N PRO A 104 -16.45 -8.71 -6.25
CA PRO A 104 -17.70 -8.39 -5.58
C PRO A 104 -18.04 -6.92 -5.74
N ARG A 105 -19.29 -6.58 -6.08
CA ARG A 105 -19.72 -5.18 -6.25
C ARG A 105 -19.48 -4.35 -4.99
N THR A 106 -19.56 -4.95 -3.82
CA THR A 106 -19.29 -4.30 -2.53
C THR A 106 -17.84 -3.84 -2.34
N GLN A 107 -16.90 -4.30 -3.19
CA GLN A 107 -15.50 -3.88 -3.19
C GLN A 107 -15.21 -2.75 -4.19
N ILE A 108 -16.22 -2.28 -4.92
CA ILE A 108 -16.07 -1.19 -5.89
C ILE A 108 -16.24 0.16 -5.18
N ILE A 109 -15.29 1.05 -5.42
CA ILE A 109 -15.37 2.46 -5.05
C ILE A 109 -15.36 3.27 -6.33
N THR A 110 -16.45 3.97 -6.63
CA THR A 110 -16.55 4.85 -7.80
C THR A 110 -15.96 6.21 -7.53
N PHE A 111 -15.41 6.84 -8.56
CA PHE A 111 -14.84 8.17 -8.50
C PHE A 111 -15.01 8.91 -9.84
N ARG A 112 -14.53 10.16 -9.91
CA ARG A 112 -14.41 10.95 -11.14
C ARG A 112 -13.07 11.67 -11.12
N SER A 113 -12.27 11.53 -12.18
CA SER A 113 -11.01 12.24 -12.34
C SER A 113 -10.58 12.29 -13.81
N SER A 114 -9.84 13.32 -14.19
CA SER A 114 -9.16 13.42 -15.48
C SER A 114 -7.68 13.04 -15.41
N LEU A 115 -7.18 12.61 -14.24
CA LEU A 115 -5.80 12.17 -14.06
C LEU A 115 -5.46 10.99 -14.98
N PRO A 116 -4.21 10.90 -15.44
CA PRO A 116 -3.72 9.73 -16.16
C PRO A 116 -3.88 8.44 -15.34
N TRP A 117 -4.15 7.33 -16.02
CA TRP A 117 -4.42 6.05 -15.35
C TRP A 117 -3.24 5.53 -14.52
N GLU A 118 -2.00 5.80 -14.93
CA GLU A 118 -0.81 5.47 -14.14
C GLU A 118 -0.80 6.18 -12.78
N VAL A 119 -1.29 7.42 -12.72
CA VAL A 119 -1.43 8.16 -11.45
C VAL A 119 -2.56 7.55 -10.62
N ILE A 120 -3.74 7.34 -11.22
CA ILE A 120 -4.88 6.72 -10.53
C ILE A 120 -4.51 5.32 -10.02
N GLY A 121 -3.81 4.50 -10.83
CA GLY A 121 -3.37 3.16 -10.46
C GLY A 121 -2.37 3.08 -9.31
N SER A 122 -1.75 4.20 -8.94
CA SER A 122 -0.82 4.27 -7.82
C SER A 122 -1.50 4.49 -6.46
N VAL A 123 -2.79 4.82 -6.46
CA VAL A 123 -3.49 5.37 -5.29
C VAL A 123 -4.21 4.31 -4.44
N PRO A 124 -4.99 3.34 -4.99
CA PRO A 124 -6.04 2.67 -4.22
C PRO A 124 -5.56 1.95 -2.96
N GLU A 125 -4.70 0.95 -3.12
CA GLU A 125 -4.19 0.15 -1.98
C GLU A 125 -3.36 1.01 -1.03
N THR A 126 -2.49 1.85 -1.60
CA THR A 126 -1.58 2.69 -0.83
C THR A 126 -2.33 3.71 0.02
N LEU A 127 -3.35 4.36 -0.56
CA LEU A 127 -4.22 5.30 0.16
C LEU A 127 -5.07 4.59 1.22
N GLN A 128 -5.68 3.46 0.86
CA GLN A 128 -6.50 2.67 1.77
C GLN A 128 -5.71 2.26 3.01
N THR A 129 -4.52 1.68 2.79
CA THR A 129 -3.68 1.21 3.89
C THR A 129 -3.14 2.37 4.73
N ALA A 130 -2.71 3.49 4.10
CA ALA A 130 -2.26 4.68 4.82
C ALA A 130 -3.39 5.29 5.65
N TYR A 131 -4.57 5.49 5.04
CA TYR A 131 -5.73 6.07 5.72
C TYR A 131 -6.18 5.22 6.91
N GLY A 132 -6.36 3.92 6.70
CA GLY A 132 -6.80 3.02 7.76
C GLY A 132 -5.76 2.85 8.87
N ALA A 133 -4.45 2.83 8.53
CA ALA A 133 -3.40 2.81 9.54
C ALA A 133 -3.40 4.08 10.40
N LEU A 134 -3.61 5.27 9.79
CA LEU A 134 -3.67 6.53 10.54
C LEU A 134 -4.93 6.65 11.39
N THR A 135 -6.08 6.23 10.89
CA THR A 135 -7.37 6.35 11.59
C THR A 135 -7.64 5.18 12.53
N THR A 136 -7.75 3.97 12.01
CA THR A 136 -8.10 2.77 12.78
C THR A 136 -6.92 2.23 13.59
N GLY A 137 -5.72 2.17 12.97
CA GLY A 137 -4.54 1.58 13.60
C GLY A 137 -3.93 2.47 14.69
N LEU A 138 -3.86 3.78 14.45
CA LEU A 138 -3.16 4.75 15.30
C LEU A 138 -4.09 5.72 16.02
N ASP A 139 -5.33 5.91 15.55
CA ASP A 139 -6.24 6.98 16.01
C ASP A 139 -5.52 8.35 16.07
N LEU A 140 -4.76 8.64 14.99
CA LEU A 140 -3.90 9.82 14.93
C LEU A 140 -4.74 11.11 14.87
N GLN A 141 -4.43 12.06 15.77
CA GLN A 141 -5.14 13.33 15.86
C GLN A 141 -4.29 14.49 15.32
N PRO A 142 -4.91 15.55 14.77
CA PRO A 142 -4.21 16.76 14.34
C PRO A 142 -3.30 17.33 15.45
N GLY A 143 -2.11 17.80 15.06
CA GLY A 143 -1.13 18.37 15.99
C GLY A 143 -0.25 17.34 16.70
N GLN A 144 -0.53 16.05 16.61
CA GLN A 144 0.30 15.00 17.15
C GLN A 144 1.58 14.79 16.33
N SER A 145 2.56 14.09 16.90
CA SER A 145 3.78 13.65 16.21
C SER A 145 3.70 12.19 15.80
N LEU A 146 4.12 11.91 14.57
CA LEU A 146 4.15 10.60 13.95
C LEU A 146 5.57 10.25 13.49
N LEU A 147 6.02 9.04 13.77
CA LEU A 147 7.18 8.43 13.12
C LEU A 147 6.70 7.42 12.06
N VAL A 148 7.13 7.60 10.80
CA VAL A 148 6.92 6.62 9.73
C VAL A 148 8.22 5.84 9.53
N ARG A 149 8.25 4.60 10.00
CA ARG A 149 9.39 3.69 9.80
C ARG A 149 9.30 3.05 8.43
N GLY A 150 10.34 3.22 7.58
CA GLY A 150 10.26 2.85 6.15
C GLY A 150 9.63 3.94 5.27
N GLY A 151 9.90 5.20 5.59
CA GLY A 151 9.27 6.40 5.03
C GLY A 151 9.41 6.58 3.51
N THR A 152 10.41 5.96 2.87
CA THR A 152 10.61 6.06 1.41
C THR A 152 9.89 4.96 0.60
N SER A 153 9.16 4.05 1.24
CA SER A 153 8.24 3.15 0.54
C SER A 153 7.01 3.90 0.03
N ALA A 154 6.29 3.34 -0.94
CA ALA A 154 5.05 3.95 -1.44
C ALA A 154 4.06 4.25 -0.30
N LEU A 155 3.82 3.27 0.57
CA LEU A 155 2.97 3.43 1.75
C LEU A 155 3.52 4.49 2.73
N GLY A 156 4.86 4.50 2.93
CA GLY A 156 5.50 5.48 3.82
C GLY A 156 5.36 6.92 3.32
N LEU A 157 5.56 7.16 2.02
CA LEU A 157 5.39 8.47 1.40
C LEU A 157 3.92 8.93 1.47
N THR A 158 2.98 8.06 1.13
CA THR A 158 1.55 8.35 1.21
C THR A 158 1.13 8.67 2.65
N THR A 159 1.56 7.88 3.62
CA THR A 159 1.27 8.12 5.03
C THR A 159 1.84 9.46 5.50
N ALA A 160 3.09 9.77 5.13
CA ALA A 160 3.71 11.04 5.50
C ALA A 160 2.96 12.23 4.91
N ALA A 161 2.53 12.15 3.63
CA ALA A 161 1.74 13.18 2.98
C ALA A 161 0.39 13.40 3.68
N LEU A 162 -0.37 12.33 3.96
CA LEU A 162 -1.65 12.42 4.64
C LEU A 162 -1.52 12.97 6.07
N ALA A 163 -0.54 12.50 6.84
CA ALA A 163 -0.34 12.97 8.21
C ALA A 163 0.11 14.44 8.25
N THR A 164 0.93 14.88 7.30
CA THR A 164 1.31 16.29 7.16
C THR A 164 0.07 17.14 6.84
N ASP A 165 -0.80 16.67 5.95
CA ASP A 165 -2.06 17.32 5.61
C ASP A 165 -3.03 17.43 6.81
N MET A 166 -3.00 16.45 7.70
CA MET A 166 -3.73 16.48 8.98
C MET A 166 -3.13 17.48 9.99
N GLY A 167 -2.03 18.16 9.67
CA GLY A 167 -1.33 19.08 10.57
C GLY A 167 -0.49 18.37 11.63
N CYS A 168 -0.08 17.13 11.40
CA CYS A 168 0.81 16.38 12.28
C CYS A 168 2.27 16.73 12.02
N ARG A 169 3.12 16.58 13.05
CA ARG A 169 4.57 16.64 12.89
C ARG A 169 5.08 15.26 12.50
N VAL A 170 5.58 15.13 11.28
CA VAL A 170 5.93 13.84 10.70
C VAL A 170 7.45 13.66 10.67
N TYR A 171 7.94 12.64 11.36
CA TYR A 171 9.27 12.07 11.23
C TYR A 171 9.21 10.87 10.28
N ALA A 172 10.17 10.73 9.39
CA ALA A 172 10.17 9.61 8.46
C ALA A 172 11.61 9.09 8.24
N THR A 173 11.75 7.76 8.12
CA THR A 173 13.07 7.14 8.04
C THR A 173 13.46 6.72 6.63
N SER A 174 14.76 6.80 6.35
CA SER A 174 15.38 6.21 5.17
C SER A 174 16.75 5.61 5.52
N ARG A 175 17.11 4.52 4.85
CA ARG A 175 18.45 3.90 4.95
C ARG A 175 19.50 4.58 4.07
N ARG A 176 19.09 5.50 3.18
CA ARG A 176 19.95 6.14 2.17
C ARG A 176 19.81 7.67 2.27
N GLU A 177 20.92 8.39 2.11
CA GLU A 177 20.94 9.87 2.11
C GLU A 177 19.97 10.46 1.06
N ALA A 178 19.95 9.93 -0.16
CA ALA A 178 19.02 10.40 -1.20
C ALA A 178 17.54 10.29 -0.76
N GLY A 179 17.22 9.29 0.06
CA GLY A 179 15.88 9.16 0.64
C GLY A 179 15.57 10.23 1.69
N LEU A 180 16.57 10.69 2.44
CA LEU A 180 16.38 11.77 3.43
C LEU A 180 16.02 13.09 2.74
N GLU A 181 16.65 13.40 1.61
CA GLU A 181 16.35 14.58 0.82
C GLU A 181 14.92 14.55 0.26
N LEU A 182 14.51 13.40 -0.27
CA LEU A 182 13.14 13.21 -0.74
C LEU A 182 12.13 13.43 0.39
N LEU A 183 12.35 12.86 1.58
CA LEU A 183 11.46 13.03 2.72
C LEU A 183 11.37 14.51 3.15
N ARG A 184 12.51 15.21 3.16
CA ARG A 184 12.55 16.64 3.48
C ARG A 184 11.77 17.48 2.47
N SER A 185 11.93 17.22 1.18
CA SER A 185 11.22 17.95 0.14
C SER A 185 9.69 17.75 0.20
N ARG A 186 9.23 16.71 0.89
CA ARG A 186 7.80 16.37 1.11
C ARG A 186 7.29 16.79 2.50
N GLY A 187 8.02 17.65 3.22
CA GLY A 187 7.59 18.22 4.50
C GLY A 187 7.79 17.32 5.72
N ALA A 188 8.39 16.14 5.56
CA ALA A 188 8.74 15.30 6.70
C ALA A 188 10.12 15.66 7.27
N ILE A 189 10.31 15.42 8.56
CA ILE A 189 11.60 15.52 9.24
C ILE A 189 12.33 14.18 9.06
N PRO A 190 13.40 14.13 8.25
CA PRO A 190 14.01 12.87 7.89
C PRO A 190 14.95 12.35 8.97
N LEU A 191 14.99 11.04 9.16
CA LEU A 191 15.90 10.34 10.05
C LEU A 191 16.61 9.21 9.31
N LEU A 192 17.93 9.12 9.47
CA LEU A 192 18.69 7.99 8.92
C LEU A 192 18.35 6.73 9.73
N ASP A 193 17.95 5.65 9.03
CA ASP A 193 17.58 4.39 9.67
C ASP A 193 18.78 3.42 9.74
N ASP A 194 19.42 3.41 10.87
CA ASP A 194 20.47 2.45 11.25
C ASP A 194 19.94 1.39 12.23
N ARG A 195 18.61 1.24 12.34
CA ARG A 195 17.86 0.42 13.29
C ARG A 195 17.83 0.95 14.73
N LYS A 196 18.44 2.10 15.04
CA LYS A 196 18.48 2.74 16.34
C LYS A 196 18.05 4.21 16.23
N VAL A 197 16.80 4.42 15.83
CA VAL A 197 16.23 5.75 15.60
C VAL A 197 15.74 6.40 16.89
N ALA A 198 15.28 5.61 17.86
CA ALA A 198 14.68 6.10 19.10
C ALA A 198 15.56 7.10 19.88
N PRO A 199 16.88 6.89 20.10
CA PRO A 199 17.71 7.85 20.80
C PRO A 199 17.73 9.23 20.11
N ARG A 200 17.92 9.26 18.79
CA ARG A 200 17.95 10.52 18.02
C ARG A 200 16.59 11.21 17.97
N LEU A 201 15.51 10.42 17.86
CA LEU A 201 14.16 10.98 17.89
C LEU A 201 13.88 11.66 19.23
N ARG A 202 14.35 11.08 20.36
CA ARG A 202 14.16 11.63 21.68
C ARG A 202 14.98 12.89 21.97
N GLU A 203 15.96 13.24 21.15
CA GLU A 203 16.60 14.57 21.21
C GLU A 203 15.62 15.67 20.78
N ALA A 204 14.75 15.40 19.78
CA ALA A 204 13.72 16.32 19.30
C ALA A 204 12.37 16.16 20.03
N GLU A 205 12.05 14.95 20.44
CA GLU A 205 10.82 14.56 21.16
C GLU A 205 11.20 13.84 22.48
N PRO A 206 11.56 14.55 23.53
CA PRO A 206 12.08 13.93 24.77
C PRO A 206 11.12 12.91 25.40
N SER A 207 9.82 13.14 25.26
CA SER A 207 8.77 12.21 25.72
C SER A 207 8.49 11.06 24.75
N GLY A 208 9.07 11.08 23.54
CA GLY A 208 8.72 10.20 22.41
C GLY A 208 7.58 10.74 21.56
N VAL A 209 7.32 10.10 20.41
CA VAL A 209 6.21 10.47 19.51
C VAL A 209 4.88 9.86 19.94
N HIS A 210 3.78 10.50 19.55
CA HIS A 210 2.42 10.02 19.86
C HIS A 210 2.08 8.73 19.10
N ALA A 211 2.58 8.59 17.87
CA ALA A 211 2.27 7.46 17.01
C ALA A 211 3.50 7.02 16.20
N VAL A 212 3.57 5.71 15.90
CA VAL A 212 4.56 5.13 14.99
C VAL A 212 3.85 4.21 14.02
N LEU A 213 4.04 4.44 12.72
CA LEU A 213 3.70 3.46 11.69
C LEU A 213 4.95 2.63 11.36
N GLU A 214 4.90 1.34 11.69
CA GLU A 214 6.01 0.41 11.47
C GLU A 214 5.80 -0.38 10.17
N LEU A 215 6.63 -0.08 9.16
CA LEU A 215 6.58 -0.71 7.83
C LEU A 215 7.78 -1.60 7.53
N VAL A 216 8.85 -1.51 8.33
CA VAL A 216 10.05 -2.33 8.15
C VAL A 216 9.82 -3.73 8.70
N GLY A 217 9.23 -3.83 9.88
CA GLY A 217 8.86 -5.09 10.48
C GLY A 217 9.63 -5.42 11.77
N VAL A 218 9.72 -6.70 12.08
CA VAL A 218 10.28 -7.20 13.34
C VAL A 218 11.66 -6.64 13.71
N PRO A 219 12.64 -6.49 12.77
CA PRO A 219 13.99 -6.01 13.12
C PRO A 219 14.04 -4.59 13.66
N THR A 220 13.00 -3.79 13.50
CA THR A 220 12.93 -2.39 13.96
C THR A 220 11.83 -2.14 15.00
N LEU A 221 10.96 -3.12 15.22
CA LEU A 221 9.77 -2.96 16.06
C LEU A 221 10.11 -2.54 17.50
N GLN A 222 11.14 -3.15 18.12
CA GLN A 222 11.52 -2.82 19.50
C GLN A 222 12.03 -1.39 19.62
N ASP A 223 12.82 -0.91 18.63
CA ASP A 223 13.27 0.49 18.59
C ASP A 223 12.10 1.45 18.32
N SER A 224 11.14 1.06 17.47
CA SER A 224 9.92 1.81 17.24
C SER A 224 9.06 1.94 18.51
N LEU A 225 8.93 0.88 19.29
CA LEU A 225 8.28 0.91 20.60
C LEU A 225 9.01 1.83 21.57
N ALA A 226 10.36 1.78 21.60
CA ALA A 226 11.17 2.66 22.44
C ALA A 226 11.12 4.15 22.04
N ALA A 227 10.80 4.46 20.78
CA ALA A 227 10.61 5.81 20.28
C ALA A 227 9.26 6.43 20.68
N THR A 228 8.31 5.62 21.12
CA THR A 228 6.92 6.00 21.37
C THR A 228 6.74 6.58 22.77
N ALA A 229 5.89 7.60 22.91
CA ALA A 229 5.54 8.21 24.17
C ALA A 229 4.63 7.30 25.01
N VAL A 230 4.58 7.54 26.32
CA VAL A 230 3.55 6.94 27.19
C VAL A 230 2.17 7.32 26.66
N HIS A 231 1.28 6.34 26.55
CA HIS A 231 -0.04 6.42 25.90
C HIS A 231 0.00 6.56 24.37
N GLY A 232 1.17 6.55 23.74
CA GLY A 232 1.30 6.48 22.29
C GLY A 232 1.08 5.07 21.76
N THR A 233 0.95 4.97 20.43
CA THR A 233 0.61 3.73 19.75
C THR A 233 1.61 3.44 18.62
N VAL A 234 2.08 2.20 18.55
CA VAL A 234 2.79 1.66 17.38
C VAL A 234 1.82 0.79 16.60
N CYS A 235 1.62 1.10 15.31
CA CYS A 235 0.84 0.28 14.40
C CYS A 235 1.77 -0.49 13.46
N PHE A 236 1.74 -1.81 13.52
CA PHE A 236 2.48 -2.70 12.63
C PHE A 236 1.64 -2.93 11.36
N SER A 237 2.12 -2.45 10.20
CA SER A 237 1.38 -2.55 8.92
C SER A 237 2.24 -2.98 7.75
N GLY A 238 3.56 -3.16 7.93
CA GLY A 238 4.46 -3.51 6.85
C GLY A 238 5.55 -4.48 7.25
N MET A 239 6.13 -5.15 6.24
CA MET A 239 7.13 -6.19 6.40
C MET A 239 8.22 -6.05 5.32
N LEU A 240 8.76 -4.82 5.15
CA LEU A 240 9.81 -4.55 4.17
C LEU A 240 11.10 -5.35 4.39
N SER A 241 11.28 -5.88 5.61
CA SER A 241 12.39 -6.77 5.97
C SER A 241 12.12 -8.25 5.69
N ASP A 242 10.93 -8.60 5.18
CA ASP A 242 10.46 -9.98 5.01
C ASP A 242 10.46 -10.82 6.32
N SER A 243 10.36 -10.13 7.48
CA SER A 243 10.32 -10.74 8.82
C SER A 243 9.10 -10.22 9.58
N TRP A 244 8.13 -11.11 9.87
CA TRP A 244 6.86 -10.78 10.53
C TRP A 244 6.48 -11.66 11.71
N THR A 245 7.29 -12.64 12.04
CA THR A 245 7.08 -13.49 13.23
C THR A 245 8.17 -13.21 14.25
N ILE A 246 7.80 -13.12 15.52
CA ILE A 246 8.71 -12.93 16.66
C ILE A 246 8.74 -14.22 17.45
N SER A 247 9.89 -14.90 17.43
CA SER A 247 10.13 -16.01 18.35
C SER A 247 10.38 -15.45 19.75
N ASP A 248 9.90 -16.14 20.78
CA ASP A 248 10.15 -15.80 22.18
C ASP A 248 9.78 -14.36 22.56
N PHE A 249 8.62 -13.88 22.06
CA PHE A 249 8.11 -12.56 22.39
C PHE A 249 7.78 -12.44 23.87
N TYR A 250 8.58 -11.62 24.60
CA TYR A 250 8.32 -11.29 25.98
C TYR A 250 7.79 -9.84 26.08
N PRO A 251 6.45 -9.66 26.22
CA PRO A 251 5.82 -8.33 26.14
C PRO A 251 6.39 -7.29 27.10
N MET A 252 6.75 -7.68 28.33
CA MET A 252 7.26 -6.74 29.34
C MET A 252 8.67 -6.23 29.04
N ASP A 253 9.43 -6.92 28.20
CA ASP A 253 10.75 -6.49 27.73
C ASP A 253 10.63 -5.65 26.44
N TRP A 254 9.66 -5.99 25.59
CA TRP A 254 9.47 -5.36 24.30
C TRP A 254 8.69 -4.05 24.37
N ILE A 255 7.62 -4.02 25.17
CA ILE A 255 6.65 -2.91 25.19
C ILE A 255 6.93 -2.03 26.40
N PRO A 256 7.40 -0.77 26.21
CA PRO A 256 7.59 0.16 27.30
C PRO A 256 6.28 0.45 28.04
N ASN A 257 6.35 0.78 29.32
CA ASN A 257 5.19 1.05 30.17
C ASN A 257 4.26 2.09 29.52
N GLY A 258 3.00 1.70 29.32
CA GLY A 258 1.95 2.56 28.80
C GLY A 258 1.96 2.76 27.27
N VAL A 259 2.90 2.15 26.54
CA VAL A 259 2.90 2.13 25.07
C VAL A 259 1.93 1.04 24.58
N ARG A 260 1.23 1.30 23.47
CA ARG A 260 0.30 0.36 22.83
C ARG A 260 0.92 -0.18 21.55
N LEU A 261 0.69 -1.46 21.28
CA LEU A 261 1.03 -2.11 20.02
C LEU A 261 -0.26 -2.57 19.35
N THR A 262 -0.48 -2.10 18.13
CA THR A 262 -1.59 -2.50 17.26
C THR A 262 -1.06 -3.03 15.94
N ALA A 263 -1.94 -3.60 15.13
CA ALA A 263 -1.65 -3.94 13.74
C ALA A 263 -2.81 -3.49 12.86
N TYR A 264 -2.50 -3.18 11.59
CA TYR A 264 -3.51 -2.84 10.61
C TYR A 264 -3.26 -3.60 9.29
N SER A 265 -4.30 -4.31 8.86
CA SER A 265 -4.39 -4.97 7.55
C SER A 265 -5.77 -4.64 6.99
N GLY A 266 -5.83 -3.72 6.02
CA GLY A 266 -7.07 -3.13 5.55
C GLY A 266 -7.89 -4.01 4.62
N GLN A 267 -9.15 -3.59 4.44
CA GLN A 267 -10.10 -4.15 3.49
C GLN A 267 -10.62 -3.04 2.56
N ALA A 268 -11.24 -3.40 1.44
CA ALA A 268 -11.76 -2.41 0.49
C ALA A 268 -12.72 -1.40 1.13
N GLN A 269 -13.53 -1.83 2.09
CA GLN A 269 -14.52 -1.00 2.78
C GLN A 269 -13.91 0.05 3.72
N ASP A 270 -12.61 -0.05 4.04
CA ASP A 270 -11.94 0.86 4.98
C ASP A 270 -11.54 2.20 4.33
N LEU A 271 -11.70 2.33 3.01
CA LEU A 271 -11.49 3.59 2.29
C LEU A 271 -12.84 4.20 1.90
N PRO A 272 -13.29 5.28 2.58
CA PRO A 272 -14.49 6.00 2.16
C PRO A 272 -14.32 6.62 0.76
N ALA A 273 -15.38 6.56 -0.06
CA ALA A 273 -15.34 7.09 -1.43
C ALA A 273 -15.04 8.60 -1.47
N GLU A 274 -15.53 9.35 -0.50
CA GLU A 274 -15.25 10.79 -0.34
C GLU A 274 -13.78 11.08 -0.01
N VAL A 275 -13.10 10.18 0.68
CA VAL A 275 -11.65 10.31 0.94
C VAL A 275 -10.87 10.10 -0.35
N LEU A 276 -11.19 9.04 -1.10
CA LEU A 276 -10.59 8.79 -2.41
C LEU A 276 -10.80 9.98 -3.34
N GLN A 277 -12.03 10.46 -3.49
CA GLN A 277 -12.36 11.59 -4.38
C GLN A 277 -11.58 12.83 -3.99
N ARG A 278 -11.57 13.20 -2.71
CA ARG A 278 -10.85 14.38 -2.21
C ARG A 278 -9.35 14.31 -2.52
N ILE A 279 -8.73 13.14 -2.38
CA ILE A 279 -7.30 12.96 -2.67
C ILE A 279 -7.03 13.08 -4.16
N LEU A 280 -7.87 12.47 -5.02
CA LEU A 280 -7.73 12.60 -6.48
C LEU A 280 -7.91 14.04 -6.93
N ASP A 281 -8.91 14.77 -6.41
CA ASP A 281 -9.14 16.19 -6.72
C ASP A 281 -7.93 17.06 -6.36
N ARG A 282 -7.27 16.78 -5.23
CA ARG A 282 -6.07 17.51 -4.80
C ARG A 282 -4.82 17.18 -5.62
N ILE A 283 -4.70 15.93 -6.05
CA ILE A 283 -3.62 15.57 -7.00
C ILE A 283 -3.87 16.27 -8.34
N GLU A 284 -5.10 16.31 -8.81
CA GLU A 284 -5.50 16.93 -10.07
C GLU A 284 -5.30 18.45 -10.06
N SER A 285 -5.58 19.13 -8.93
CA SER A 285 -5.30 20.57 -8.76
C SER A 285 -3.82 20.89 -8.56
N GLY A 286 -2.96 19.90 -8.31
CA GLY A 286 -1.54 20.11 -7.99
C GLY A 286 -1.27 20.49 -6.53
N ASP A 287 -2.29 20.44 -5.66
CA ASP A 287 -2.17 20.75 -4.23
C ASP A 287 -1.56 19.59 -3.42
N LEU A 288 -1.47 18.40 -4.01
CA LEU A 288 -0.91 17.23 -3.38
C LEU A 288 -0.05 16.42 -4.36
N ASP A 289 1.23 16.30 -4.07
CA ASP A 289 2.14 15.34 -4.70
C ASP A 289 2.27 14.12 -3.77
N LEU A 290 1.48 13.07 -4.04
CA LEU A 290 1.37 11.93 -3.15
C LEU A 290 2.65 11.09 -3.14
N LEU A 291 3.11 10.66 -4.32
CA LEU A 291 4.31 9.85 -4.49
C LEU A 291 4.75 9.78 -5.97
N PRO A 292 6.05 9.50 -6.25
CA PRO A 292 6.49 9.22 -7.61
C PRO A 292 5.86 7.95 -8.17
N VAL A 293 5.59 7.93 -9.48
CA VAL A 293 4.98 6.80 -10.20
C VAL A 293 5.90 6.35 -11.32
N HIS A 294 6.06 5.03 -11.47
CA HIS A 294 6.81 4.38 -12.54
C HIS A 294 5.92 3.34 -13.20
N SER A 295 5.59 3.51 -14.47
CA SER A 295 4.70 2.60 -15.20
C SER A 295 5.46 1.56 -16.02
N TYR A 296 4.84 0.40 -16.18
CA TYR A 296 5.32 -0.73 -16.96
C TYR A 296 4.18 -1.29 -17.82
N PRO A 297 4.40 -1.67 -19.07
CA PRO A 297 3.44 -2.48 -19.80
C PRO A 297 3.29 -3.86 -19.12
N LEU A 298 2.12 -4.49 -19.31
CA LEU A 298 1.86 -5.82 -18.73
C LEU A 298 2.93 -6.85 -19.13
N ALA A 299 3.48 -6.71 -20.34
CA ALA A 299 4.52 -7.61 -20.85
C ALA A 299 5.79 -7.60 -19.99
N ASP A 300 6.08 -6.48 -19.31
CA ASP A 300 7.27 -6.26 -18.50
C ASP A 300 7.03 -6.47 -16.99
N ILE A 301 5.93 -7.14 -16.64
CA ILE A 301 5.54 -7.33 -15.22
C ILE A 301 6.63 -8.04 -14.40
N ALA A 302 7.37 -8.98 -14.99
CA ALA A 302 8.48 -9.66 -14.31
C ALA A 302 9.61 -8.66 -13.97
N GLN A 303 9.96 -7.77 -14.91
CA GLN A 303 10.95 -6.71 -14.69
C GLN A 303 10.49 -5.74 -13.59
N ALA A 304 9.20 -5.35 -13.57
CA ALA A 304 8.64 -4.50 -12.52
C ALA A 304 8.77 -5.14 -11.12
N HIS A 305 8.55 -6.45 -11.02
CA HIS A 305 8.77 -7.20 -9.77
C HIS A 305 10.23 -7.23 -9.33
N GLU A 306 11.18 -7.42 -10.27
CA GLU A 306 12.60 -7.36 -9.97
C GLU A 306 13.03 -5.97 -9.50
N ASP A 307 12.53 -4.92 -10.14
CA ASP A 307 12.81 -3.53 -9.78
C ASP A 307 12.27 -3.19 -8.39
N MET A 308 11.07 -3.70 -8.05
CA MET A 308 10.50 -3.59 -6.71
C MET A 308 11.35 -4.32 -5.67
N ALA A 309 11.77 -5.56 -5.96
CA ALA A 309 12.58 -6.37 -5.05
C ALA A 309 13.93 -5.70 -4.74
N LEU A 310 14.58 -5.12 -5.74
CA LEU A 310 15.87 -4.44 -5.63
C LEU A 310 15.75 -2.98 -5.14
N GLY A 311 14.54 -2.44 -5.04
CA GLY A 311 14.30 -1.04 -4.66
C GLY A 311 14.95 -0.06 -5.63
N ARG A 312 14.88 -0.34 -6.94
CA ARG A 312 15.47 0.51 -7.99
C ARG A 312 14.78 1.85 -8.13
N HIS A 313 13.47 1.87 -7.83
CA HIS A 313 12.64 3.07 -7.89
C HIS A 313 12.07 3.43 -6.54
N VAL A 314 11.93 4.71 -6.29
CA VAL A 314 11.21 5.25 -5.13
C VAL A 314 9.79 5.59 -5.57
N GLY A 315 8.80 5.25 -4.77
CA GLY A 315 7.39 5.47 -5.07
C GLY A 315 6.66 4.19 -5.45
N LYS A 316 5.65 4.30 -6.30
CA LYS A 316 4.78 3.19 -6.70
C LYS A 316 5.08 2.72 -8.12
N LEU A 317 5.17 1.40 -8.29
CA LEU A 317 5.21 0.78 -9.61
C LEU A 317 3.77 0.46 -10.03
N VAL A 318 3.45 0.74 -11.29
CA VAL A 318 2.09 0.61 -11.85
C VAL A 318 2.16 -0.15 -13.16
N GLY A 319 1.32 -1.16 -13.31
CA GLY A 319 1.16 -1.89 -14.56
C GLY A 319 0.04 -1.30 -15.43
N LEU A 320 0.29 -1.21 -16.75
CA LEU A 320 -0.65 -0.75 -17.77
C LEU A 320 -0.98 -1.92 -18.71
N PRO A 321 -2.19 -2.52 -18.60
CA PRO A 321 -2.47 -3.79 -19.27
C PRO A 321 -2.82 -3.65 -20.77
N TRP A 322 -2.83 -2.44 -21.31
CA TRP A 322 -3.16 -2.15 -22.70
C TRP A 322 -2.00 -1.60 -23.52
N ASP A 323 -0.83 -1.41 -22.89
CA ASP A 323 0.40 -0.94 -23.53
C ASP A 323 1.25 -2.07 -24.07
#